data_5612071cd252c308fce4f94267f7902d
#
_entry.id   5612071cd252c308fce4f94267f7902d
#
_cell.length_a   1.000
_cell.length_b   1.000
_cell.length_c   1.000
_cell.angle_alpha   90.00
_cell.angle_beta   90.00
_cell.angle_gamma   90.00
#
_symmetry.space_group_name_H-M   'P 1'
#
loop_
_entity.id
_entity.type
_entity.pdbx_description
1 polymer ?
#
loop_
_entity_poly.entity_id
_entity_poly.type
_entity_poly.pdbx_seq_one_letter_code
_entity_poly.pdbx_strand_id
1 'polypeptide(L)'
;ADRRIDPSIAYDRIAVFFKNLSLSSNGEELSFVEDEVKQELFKYINNPEDCFWSKLSTPKDLKEIFYFPSGNIDQTMLTDKQMYFDRTFSTNPSENFYGFLNYDEIYYCGAAAYPCGSIAGTPGYMCSQQIIRKYKNLS
;
A
#
# COMPACT_ATOMS: atom_id res chain seq x y z
N ALA A 1 12.36 6.89 -14.85
CA ALA A 1 13.36 7.63 -14.08
C ALA A 1 12.77 8.95 -13.65
N ASP A 2 13.00 9.37 -12.46
CA ASP A 2 12.56 10.70 -12.10
C ASP A 2 13.70 11.71 -12.32
N ARG A 3 13.98 12.03 -13.57
CA ARG A 3 14.96 13.05 -13.97
C ARG A 3 14.61 14.44 -13.43
N ARG A 4 13.42 14.64 -12.89
CA ARG A 4 13.03 15.89 -12.21
C ARG A 4 13.76 16.06 -10.89
N ILE A 5 14.13 14.94 -10.24
CA ILE A 5 14.88 14.97 -8.97
C ILE A 5 16.38 15.16 -9.21
N ASP A 6 16.91 14.47 -10.24
CA ASP A 6 18.32 14.59 -10.61
C ASP A 6 18.47 14.49 -12.14
N PRO A 7 18.61 15.65 -12.81
CA PRO A 7 18.79 15.70 -14.26
C PRO A 7 20.10 15.07 -14.76
N SER A 8 21.07 14.85 -13.89
CA SER A 8 22.36 14.23 -14.25
C SER A 8 22.28 12.71 -14.39
N ILE A 9 21.18 12.09 -13.96
CA ILE A 9 20.98 10.65 -14.09
C ILE A 9 20.83 10.30 -15.58
N ALA A 10 21.77 9.52 -16.07
CA ALA A 10 21.82 9.08 -17.46
C ALA A 10 20.95 7.85 -17.77
N TYR A 11 20.28 7.26 -16.77
CA TYR A 11 19.46 6.06 -16.91
C TYR A 11 18.04 6.27 -16.39
N ASP A 12 17.13 5.48 -16.90
CA ASP A 12 15.75 5.43 -16.44
C ASP A 12 15.56 4.37 -15.35
N ARG A 13 14.64 4.63 -14.44
CA ARG A 13 14.20 3.67 -13.42
C ARG A 13 12.77 3.24 -13.72
N ILE A 14 12.54 1.95 -13.69
CA ILE A 14 11.22 1.38 -13.87
C ILE A 14 10.84 0.67 -12.57
N ALA A 15 9.68 0.99 -12.02
CA ALA A 15 9.09 0.28 -10.90
C ALA A 15 7.96 -0.62 -11.42
N VAL A 16 8.04 -1.90 -11.11
CA VAL A 16 7.03 -2.89 -11.48
C VAL A 16 6.37 -3.40 -10.21
N PHE A 17 5.06 -3.38 -10.17
CA PHE A 17 4.26 -3.92 -9.08
C PHE A 17 3.55 -5.18 -9.54
N PHE A 18 3.71 -6.24 -8.78
CA PHE A 18 2.94 -7.46 -8.98
C PHE A 18 2.40 -7.95 -7.64
N LYS A 19 1.37 -8.78 -7.68
CA LYS A 19 0.62 -9.22 -6.50
C LYS A 19 0.76 -10.73 -6.28
N ASN A 20 0.37 -11.16 -5.10
CA ASN A 20 0.25 -12.58 -4.74
C ASN A 20 1.57 -13.33 -4.55
N LEU A 21 2.64 -12.64 -4.18
CA LEU A 21 3.86 -13.29 -3.73
C LEU A 21 3.71 -13.74 -2.28
N SER A 22 4.06 -15.00 -1.99
CA SER A 22 3.98 -15.55 -0.63
C SER A 22 5.10 -15.02 0.26
N LEU A 23 4.80 -14.87 1.57
CA LEU A 23 5.83 -14.61 2.59
C LEU A 23 6.81 -15.77 2.75
N SER A 24 6.38 -16.99 2.41
CA SER A 24 7.18 -18.21 2.52
C SER A 24 7.98 -18.55 1.27
N SER A 25 7.89 -17.71 0.21
CA SER A 25 8.67 -17.96 -1.01
C SER A 25 10.16 -18.00 -0.73
N ASN A 26 10.82 -19.04 -1.23
CA ASN A 26 12.24 -19.26 -1.05
C ASN A 26 13.07 -18.63 -2.17
N GLY A 27 14.41 -18.74 -2.08
CA GLY A 27 15.31 -18.10 -3.03
C GLY A 27 15.12 -18.55 -4.49
N GLU A 28 14.79 -19.81 -4.73
CA GLU A 28 14.57 -20.34 -6.08
C GLU A 28 13.28 -19.83 -6.69
N GLU A 29 12.19 -19.84 -5.90
CA GLU A 29 10.91 -19.26 -6.32
C GLU A 29 11.02 -17.75 -6.59
N LEU A 30 11.76 -17.04 -5.75
CA LEU A 30 11.97 -15.61 -5.92
C LEU A 30 12.78 -15.28 -7.16
N SER A 31 13.82 -16.06 -7.46
CA SER A 31 14.61 -15.93 -8.68
C SER A 31 13.76 -16.18 -9.92
N PHE A 32 12.95 -17.23 -9.90
CA PHE A 32 12.03 -17.55 -10.98
C PHE A 32 11.03 -16.41 -11.22
N VAL A 33 10.42 -15.88 -10.16
CA VAL A 33 9.47 -14.75 -10.27
C VAL A 33 10.16 -13.51 -10.82
N GLU A 34 11.37 -13.20 -10.39
CA GLU A 34 12.13 -12.06 -10.91
C GLU A 34 12.40 -12.19 -12.41
N ASP A 35 12.78 -13.37 -12.86
CA ASP A 35 13.06 -13.64 -14.28
C ASP A 35 11.78 -13.57 -15.12
N GLU A 36 10.67 -14.13 -14.67
CA GLU A 36 9.38 -14.05 -15.32
C GLU A 36 8.92 -12.59 -15.50
N VAL A 37 9.02 -11.81 -14.43
CA VAL A 37 8.66 -10.38 -14.46
C VAL A 37 9.55 -9.60 -15.40
N LYS A 38 10.85 -9.87 -15.43
CA LYS A 38 11.78 -9.26 -16.39
C LYS A 38 11.44 -9.62 -17.82
N GLN A 39 11.23 -10.90 -18.10
CA GLN A 39 10.87 -11.37 -19.45
C GLN A 39 9.59 -10.71 -19.95
N GLU A 40 8.58 -10.57 -19.09
CA GLU A 40 7.35 -9.89 -19.46
C GLU A 40 7.59 -8.40 -19.70
N LEU A 41 8.32 -7.71 -18.81
CA LEU A 41 8.63 -6.29 -18.92
C LEU A 41 9.43 -5.99 -20.19
N PHE A 42 10.40 -6.84 -20.54
CA PHE A 42 11.30 -6.64 -21.68
C PHE A 42 10.59 -6.67 -23.02
N LYS A 43 9.36 -7.21 -23.09
CA LYS A 43 8.52 -7.12 -24.30
C LYS A 43 8.08 -5.68 -24.61
N TYR A 44 8.13 -4.80 -23.63
CA TYR A 44 7.66 -3.40 -23.72
C TYR A 44 8.80 -2.38 -23.69
N ILE A 45 10.04 -2.83 -23.62
CA ILE A 45 11.24 -1.98 -23.56
C ILE A 45 12.02 -2.15 -24.88
N ASN A 46 12.44 -1.03 -25.48
CA ASN A 46 13.15 -1.05 -26.77
C ASN A 46 14.60 -1.56 -26.68
N ASN A 47 15.21 -1.44 -25.50
CA ASN A 47 16.60 -1.78 -25.24
C ASN A 47 16.78 -2.57 -23.93
N PRO A 48 16.19 -3.76 -23.83
CA PRO A 48 16.25 -4.57 -22.61
C PRO A 48 17.68 -4.99 -22.23
N GLU A 49 18.60 -5.06 -23.19
CA GLU A 49 20.02 -5.36 -23.00
C GLU A 49 20.76 -4.31 -22.18
N ASP A 50 20.24 -3.08 -22.12
CA ASP A 50 20.80 -2.00 -21.30
C ASP A 50 20.38 -2.07 -19.82
N CYS A 51 19.60 -3.07 -19.45
CA CYS A 51 19.22 -3.30 -18.05
C CYS A 51 20.41 -3.81 -17.24
N PHE A 52 21.11 -2.91 -16.58
CA PHE A 52 22.33 -3.22 -15.81
C PHE A 52 22.06 -3.53 -14.33
N TRP A 53 20.85 -3.32 -13.83
CA TRP A 53 20.49 -3.56 -12.45
C TRP A 53 18.99 -3.84 -12.28
N SER A 54 18.67 -4.79 -11.41
CA SER A 54 17.31 -5.03 -10.94
C SER A 54 17.33 -5.43 -9.47
N LYS A 55 16.23 -5.19 -8.79
CA LYS A 55 16.01 -5.64 -7.41
C LYS A 55 14.56 -6.02 -7.21
N LEU A 56 14.34 -7.25 -6.82
CA LEU A 56 13.07 -7.72 -6.31
C LEU A 56 12.93 -7.32 -4.85
N SER A 57 11.85 -6.62 -4.50
CA SER A 57 11.46 -6.39 -3.11
C SER A 57 10.31 -7.33 -2.76
N THR A 58 10.55 -8.20 -1.80
CA THR A 58 9.62 -9.24 -1.38
C THR A 58 8.69 -8.76 -0.28
N PRO A 59 7.59 -9.48 0.02
CA PRO A 59 6.78 -9.21 1.20
C PRO A 59 7.59 -9.25 2.51
N LYS A 60 8.63 -10.09 2.56
CA LYS A 60 9.55 -10.14 3.71
C LYS A 60 10.33 -8.83 3.84
N ASP A 61 10.89 -8.32 2.74
CA ASP A 61 11.59 -7.01 2.75
C ASP A 61 10.65 -5.88 3.16
N LEU A 62 9.42 -5.86 2.65
CA LEU A 62 8.43 -4.85 3.02
C LEU A 62 8.06 -4.91 4.51
N LYS A 63 7.98 -6.11 5.07
CA LYS A 63 7.77 -6.31 6.51
C LYS A 63 8.95 -5.83 7.33
N GLU A 64 10.17 -6.14 6.92
CA GLU A 64 11.39 -5.82 7.69
C GLU A 64 11.79 -4.33 7.58
N ILE A 65 11.62 -3.72 6.41
CA ILE A 65 12.04 -2.33 6.15
C ILE A 65 10.97 -1.34 6.57
N PHE A 66 9.71 -1.63 6.25
CA PHE A 66 8.58 -0.70 6.43
C PHE A 66 7.63 -1.13 7.53
N TYR A 67 7.86 -2.27 8.18
CA TYR A 67 6.98 -2.84 9.22
C TYR A 67 5.55 -3.10 8.75
N PHE A 68 5.35 -3.30 7.43
CA PHE A 68 4.01 -3.61 6.92
C PHE A 68 3.54 -4.98 7.42
N PRO A 69 2.34 -5.07 8.00
CA PRO A 69 1.79 -6.35 8.45
C PRO A 69 1.78 -7.36 7.31
N SER A 70 2.47 -8.48 7.51
CA SER A 70 2.65 -9.51 6.47
C SER A 70 3.20 -9.01 5.13
N GLY A 71 3.95 -7.90 5.12
CA GLY A 71 4.47 -7.27 3.90
C GLY A 71 3.37 -6.73 2.98
N ASN A 72 2.16 -6.55 3.49
CA ASN A 72 1.03 -6.07 2.71
C ASN A 72 0.95 -4.55 2.74
N ILE A 73 1.06 -3.92 1.56
CA ILE A 73 1.00 -2.46 1.42
C ILE A 73 -0.39 -1.91 1.81
N ASP A 74 -1.44 -2.69 1.64
CA ASP A 74 -2.80 -2.31 2.04
C ASP A 74 -3.04 -2.52 3.54
N GLN A 75 -2.09 -3.15 4.25
CA GLN A 75 -2.05 -3.41 5.68
C GLN A 75 -3.23 -4.21 6.23
N THR A 76 -4.08 -4.75 5.37
CA THR A 76 -5.23 -5.58 5.72
C THR A 76 -5.65 -6.46 4.56
N MET A 77 -6.32 -7.55 4.86
CA MET A 77 -6.91 -8.41 3.83
C MET A 77 -8.25 -7.84 3.37
N LEU A 78 -8.44 -7.77 2.06
CA LEU A 78 -9.72 -7.43 1.45
C LEU A 78 -10.57 -8.71 1.33
N THR A 79 -11.09 -9.18 2.44
CA THR A 79 -12.04 -10.30 2.52
C THR A 79 -13.45 -9.78 2.74
N ASP A 80 -14.45 -10.65 2.65
CA ASP A 80 -15.89 -10.29 2.73
C ASP A 80 -16.27 -9.47 3.97
N LYS A 81 -15.53 -9.61 5.07
CA LYS A 81 -15.76 -8.83 6.31
C LYS A 81 -14.82 -7.62 6.45
N GLN A 82 -13.99 -7.35 5.45
CA GLN A 82 -13.01 -6.27 5.45
C GLN A 82 -13.19 -5.31 4.27
N MET A 83 -14.32 -5.41 3.57
CA MET A 83 -14.61 -4.56 2.41
C MET A 83 -15.65 -3.51 2.75
N TYR A 84 -15.50 -2.33 2.19
CA TYR A 84 -16.45 -1.23 2.31
C TYR A 84 -16.92 -0.98 3.77
N PHE A 85 -18.21 -1.02 4.02
CA PHE A 85 -18.82 -0.73 5.32
C PHE A 85 -18.53 -1.77 6.40
N ASP A 86 -18.12 -2.97 6.03
CA ASP A 86 -17.75 -4.02 7.00
C ASP A 86 -16.42 -3.72 7.72
N ARG A 87 -15.67 -2.71 7.27
CA ARG A 87 -14.42 -2.23 7.91
C ARG A 87 -14.67 -1.20 9.00
N THR A 88 -15.76 -1.26 9.68
CA THR A 88 -16.11 -0.34 10.76
C THR A 88 -15.86 -0.97 12.12
N PHE A 89 -15.49 -0.15 13.11
CA PHE A 89 -15.38 -0.55 14.50
C PHE A 89 -16.70 -0.45 15.26
N SER A 90 -17.71 0.11 14.67
CA SER A 90 -19.01 0.34 15.30
C SER A 90 -20.13 -0.19 14.43
N THR A 91 -21.23 -0.60 15.06
CA THR A 91 -22.51 -0.89 14.42
C THR A 91 -23.16 0.36 13.83
N ASN A 92 -22.71 1.55 14.26
CA ASN A 92 -23.12 2.83 13.69
C ASN A 92 -21.95 3.51 12.97
N PRO A 93 -21.80 3.31 11.64
CA PRO A 93 -20.70 3.85 10.85
C PRO A 93 -20.61 5.38 10.91
N SER A 94 -21.73 6.08 11.10
CA SER A 94 -21.76 7.55 11.14
C SER A 94 -21.10 8.13 12.39
N GLU A 95 -21.03 7.35 13.47
CA GLU A 95 -20.49 7.81 14.75
C GLU A 95 -19.01 7.52 14.95
N ASN A 96 -18.56 6.34 14.52
CA ASN A 96 -17.22 5.87 14.87
C ASN A 96 -16.41 5.26 13.71
N PHE A 97 -16.60 5.75 12.50
CA PHE A 97 -15.98 5.17 11.31
C PHE A 97 -14.44 5.11 11.39
N TYR A 98 -13.83 6.10 12.02
CA TYR A 98 -12.36 6.23 12.17
C TYR A 98 -11.93 6.25 13.64
N GLY A 99 -12.86 6.20 14.58
CA GLY A 99 -12.59 6.24 16.00
C GLY A 99 -12.24 4.87 16.57
N PHE A 100 -11.64 4.87 17.74
CA PHE A 100 -11.44 3.66 18.53
C PHE A 100 -12.57 3.52 19.56
N LEU A 101 -13.04 2.29 19.74
CA LEU A 101 -13.96 1.96 20.84
C LEU A 101 -13.32 2.37 22.17
N ASN A 102 -14.05 3.07 23.01
CA ASN A 102 -13.62 3.56 24.32
C ASN A 102 -12.58 4.70 24.31
N TYR A 103 -12.28 5.30 23.15
CA TYR A 103 -11.35 6.43 23.07
C TYR A 103 -11.93 7.50 22.13
N ASP A 104 -12.53 8.52 22.70
CA ASP A 104 -13.26 9.56 21.93
C ASP A 104 -12.36 10.47 21.10
N GLU A 105 -11.07 10.54 21.44
CA GLU A 105 -10.11 11.46 20.83
C GLU A 105 -9.04 10.75 19.98
N ILE A 106 -9.11 9.43 19.85
CA ILE A 106 -8.15 8.66 19.05
C ILE A 106 -8.80 8.25 17.75
N TYR A 107 -8.12 8.56 16.64
CA TYR A 107 -8.58 8.29 15.28
C TYR A 107 -7.52 7.53 14.50
N TYR A 108 -7.95 6.65 13.62
CA TYR A 108 -7.11 5.88 12.71
C TYR A 108 -7.52 6.13 11.26
N CYS A 109 -6.59 6.61 10.44
CA CYS A 109 -6.85 6.94 9.05
C CYS A 109 -5.76 6.45 8.08
N GLY A 110 -5.01 5.41 8.47
CA GLY A 110 -3.98 4.81 7.65
C GLY A 110 -4.52 3.96 6.49
N ALA A 111 -3.62 3.28 5.78
CA ALA A 111 -3.95 2.45 4.62
C ALA A 111 -4.96 1.33 4.92
N ALA A 112 -5.01 0.84 6.16
CA ALA A 112 -5.99 -0.17 6.57
C ALA A 112 -7.37 0.40 6.90
N ALA A 113 -7.58 1.71 6.88
CA ALA A 113 -8.87 2.32 7.15
C ALA A 113 -9.77 2.36 5.91
N TYR A 114 -11.07 2.55 6.13
CA TYR A 114 -12.05 2.74 5.07
C TYR A 114 -11.71 3.98 4.20
N PRO A 115 -11.96 3.99 2.91
CA PRO A 115 -12.63 2.96 2.09
C PRO A 115 -11.73 1.80 1.66
N CYS A 116 -10.45 1.98 1.55
CA CYS A 116 -9.49 0.91 1.25
C CYS A 116 -8.06 1.42 1.32
N GLY A 117 -7.11 0.50 1.30
CA GLY A 117 -5.68 0.74 1.32
C GLY A 117 -5.15 1.55 0.14
N SER A 118 -3.84 1.57 0.00
CA SER A 118 -3.13 2.34 -0.99
C SER A 118 -2.90 3.82 -0.63
N ILE A 119 -2.26 4.56 -1.51
CA ILE A 119 -1.77 5.93 -1.27
C ILE A 119 -2.82 6.97 -1.71
N ALA A 120 -4.10 6.65 -1.55
CA ALA A 120 -5.17 7.49 -2.09
C ALA A 120 -5.48 8.75 -1.26
N GLY A 121 -4.98 8.87 -0.02
CA GLY A 121 -5.30 9.98 0.89
C GLY A 121 -6.76 10.04 1.35
N THR A 122 -7.65 9.24 0.77
CA THR A 122 -9.09 9.24 1.06
C THR A 122 -9.42 8.97 2.52
N PRO A 123 -8.81 7.96 3.19
CA PRO A 123 -9.07 7.73 4.61
C PRO A 123 -8.73 8.94 5.47
N GLY A 124 -7.59 9.58 5.21
CA GLY A 124 -7.17 10.80 5.92
C GLY A 124 -8.14 11.95 5.73
N TYR A 125 -8.57 12.19 4.50
CA TYR A 125 -9.56 13.23 4.18
C TYR A 125 -10.90 12.97 4.87
N MET A 126 -11.45 11.77 4.76
CA MET A 126 -12.73 11.43 5.36
C MET A 126 -12.68 11.47 6.89
N CYS A 127 -11.59 10.99 7.49
CA CYS A 127 -11.35 11.08 8.93
C CYS A 127 -11.32 12.55 9.39
N SER A 128 -10.58 13.40 8.70
CA SER A 128 -10.52 14.83 9.04
C SER A 128 -11.88 15.51 8.96
N GLN A 129 -12.68 15.19 7.95
CA GLN A 129 -14.06 15.71 7.84
C GLN A 129 -14.96 15.26 9.00
N GLN A 130 -14.80 14.02 9.46
CA GLN A 130 -15.53 13.52 10.63
C GLN A 130 -15.13 14.26 11.90
N ILE A 131 -13.84 14.46 12.12
CA ILE A 131 -13.32 15.23 13.26
C ILE A 131 -13.84 16.65 13.24
N ILE A 132 -13.76 17.34 12.11
CA ILE A 132 -14.24 18.72 11.96
C ILE A 132 -15.74 18.82 12.28
N ARG A 133 -16.55 17.89 11.80
CA ARG A 133 -18.00 17.87 12.09
C ARG A 133 -18.28 17.67 13.58
N LYS A 134 -17.56 16.72 14.22
CA LYS A 134 -17.70 16.46 15.65
C LYS A 134 -17.45 17.73 16.47
N TYR A 135 -16.36 18.45 16.20
CA TYR A 135 -15.97 19.63 16.99
C TYR A 135 -16.73 20.91 16.60
N LYS A 136 -17.21 21.05 15.38
CA LYS A 136 -18.09 22.18 15.00
C LYS A 136 -19.45 22.14 15.69
N ASN A 137 -19.95 20.97 16.03
CA ASN A 137 -21.21 20.80 16.72
C ASN A 137 -21.09 21.00 18.24
N LEU A 138 -19.87 21.21 18.75
CA LEU A 138 -19.60 21.48 20.18
C LEU A 138 -19.34 22.97 20.45
N SER A 139 -19.30 23.80 19.41
CA SER A 139 -19.19 25.26 19.47
C SER A 139 -20.55 25.92 19.16
#